data_824522094e6bab839f6e5b83d01adca5
#
_entry.id   824522094e6bab839f6e5b83d01adca5
#
_cell.length_a   1.000
_cell.length_b   1.000
_cell.length_c   1.000
_cell.angle_alpha   90.00
_cell.angle_beta   90.00
_cell.angle_gamma   90.00
#
_symmetry.space_group_name_H-M   'P 1'
#
loop_
_entity.id
_entity.type
_entity.pdbx_description
1 polymer ?
#
loop_
_entity_poly.entity_id
_entity_poly.type
_entity_poly.pdbx_seq_one_letter_code
_entity_poly.pdbx_strand_id
1 'polypeptide(L)'
;MKHEVMTISKIAKEFGMTGEELNEFLCNKGIIFRTRKGSTNRVDLCSKYEDKGYATRRTRININNKICVAHYLIWTEKGKGFIHGLLVGGGLIK
;
A
#
# COMPACT_ATOMS: atom_id res chain seq x y z
N MET A 1 -23.41 6.96 2.43
CA MET A 1 -22.64 5.76 2.09
C MET A 1 -21.23 5.88 2.60
N LYS A 2 -20.81 4.91 3.39
CA LYS A 2 -19.46 4.94 3.96
C LYS A 2 -18.48 4.30 2.99
N HIS A 3 -17.46 5.04 2.63
CA HIS A 3 -16.34 4.49 1.88
C HIS A 3 -15.31 4.02 2.89
N GLU A 4 -15.06 2.74 2.94
CA GLU A 4 -14.02 2.22 3.79
C GLU A 4 -12.66 2.63 3.25
N VAL A 5 -11.81 3.08 4.17
CA VAL A 5 -10.43 3.39 3.84
C VAL A 5 -9.65 2.08 3.78
N MET A 6 -9.15 1.74 2.61
CA MET A 6 -8.41 0.49 2.42
C MET A 6 -6.91 0.76 2.45
N THR A 7 -6.31 0.59 3.62
CA THR A 7 -4.87 0.63 3.77
C THR A 7 -4.29 -0.73 3.37
N ILE A 8 -2.98 -0.76 3.14
CA ILE A 8 -2.31 -2.01 2.79
C ILE A 8 -2.47 -3.07 3.90
N SER A 9 -2.43 -2.62 5.16
CA SER A 9 -2.61 -3.52 6.31
C SER A 9 -4.00 -4.15 6.32
N LYS A 10 -5.01 -3.38 6.00
CA LYS A 10 -6.38 -3.87 5.96
C LYS A 10 -6.58 -4.89 4.85
N ILE A 11 -6.03 -4.61 3.67
CA ILE A 11 -6.10 -5.52 2.54
C ILE A 11 -5.35 -6.81 2.86
N ALA A 12 -4.15 -6.71 3.42
CA ALA A 12 -3.35 -7.86 3.80
C ALA A 12 -4.11 -8.75 4.77
N LYS A 13 -4.75 -8.15 5.77
CA LYS A 13 -5.52 -8.89 6.77
C LYS A 13 -6.65 -9.70 6.12
N GLU A 14 -7.31 -9.15 5.12
CA GLU A 14 -8.37 -9.86 4.41
C GLU A 14 -7.83 -11.08 3.66
N PHE A 15 -6.57 -11.03 3.25
CA PHE A 15 -5.94 -12.12 2.51
C PHE A 15 -5.09 -13.03 3.40
N GLY A 16 -5.17 -12.86 4.72
CA GLY A 16 -4.45 -13.72 5.65
C GLY A 16 -2.96 -13.43 5.74
N MET A 17 -2.54 -12.21 5.43
CA MET A 17 -1.14 -11.77 5.44
C MET A 17 -0.96 -10.60 6.39
N THR A 18 0.29 -10.29 6.73
CA THR A 18 0.61 -9.06 7.41
C THR A 18 0.80 -7.94 6.39
N GLY A 19 0.64 -6.69 6.83
CA GLY A 19 0.89 -5.54 5.96
C GLY A 19 2.32 -5.54 5.43
N GLU A 20 3.28 -5.92 6.28
CA GLU A 20 4.68 -5.98 5.89
C GLU A 20 4.93 -7.02 4.79
N GLU A 21 4.33 -8.19 4.92
CA GLU A 21 4.43 -9.23 3.90
C GLU A 21 3.88 -8.76 2.55
N LEU A 22 2.73 -8.11 2.58
CA LEU A 22 2.12 -7.61 1.35
C LEU A 22 2.93 -6.47 0.75
N ASN A 23 3.45 -5.56 1.58
CA ASN A 23 4.34 -4.50 1.11
C ASN A 23 5.56 -5.06 0.41
N GLU A 24 6.21 -6.05 1.02
CA GLU A 24 7.38 -6.71 0.42
C GLU A 24 7.03 -7.34 -0.92
N PHE A 25 5.92 -8.05 -0.97
CA PHE A 25 5.46 -8.69 -2.19
C PHE A 25 5.28 -7.67 -3.32
N LEU A 26 4.59 -6.56 -3.04
CA LEU A 26 4.34 -5.53 -4.04
C LEU A 26 5.62 -4.80 -4.45
N CYS A 27 6.53 -4.58 -3.51
CA CYS A 27 7.85 -4.00 -3.84
C CYS A 27 8.64 -4.92 -4.76
N ASN A 28 8.64 -6.22 -4.47
CA ASN A 28 9.36 -7.21 -5.29
C ASN A 28 8.78 -7.33 -6.69
N LYS A 29 7.49 -7.06 -6.83
CA LYS A 29 6.82 -7.07 -8.14
C LYS A 29 6.99 -5.76 -8.90
N GLY A 30 7.61 -4.76 -8.29
CA GLY A 30 7.82 -3.46 -8.93
C GLY A 30 6.55 -2.63 -9.02
N ILE A 31 5.59 -2.86 -8.14
CA ILE A 31 4.32 -2.13 -8.15
C ILE A 31 4.37 -0.91 -7.27
N ILE A 32 5.00 -1.04 -6.11
CA ILE A 32 5.22 0.07 -5.19
C ILE A 32 6.70 0.17 -4.85
N PHE A 33 7.09 1.31 -4.32
CA PHE A 33 8.44 1.48 -3.77
C PHE A 33 8.33 2.20 -2.44
N ARG A 34 9.31 1.95 -1.59
CA ARG A 34 9.40 2.58 -0.28
C ARG A 34 10.70 3.36 -0.20
N THR A 35 10.61 4.60 0.27
CA THR A 35 11.78 5.42 0.54
C THR A 35 11.70 5.93 1.96
N ARG A 36 12.86 6.06 2.59
CA ARG A 36 12.96 6.63 3.92
C ARG A 36 14.09 7.64 3.93
N LYS A 37 13.76 8.85 4.35
CA LYS A 37 14.72 9.94 4.39
C LYS A 37 14.53 10.71 5.69
N GLY A 38 15.47 10.54 6.63
CA GLY A 38 15.35 11.13 7.95
C GLY A 38 14.09 10.61 8.65
N SER A 39 13.21 11.52 9.07
CA SER A 39 11.95 11.19 9.75
C SER A 39 10.77 11.07 8.78
N THR A 40 11.05 11.08 7.46
CA THR A 40 10.01 10.96 6.44
C THR A 40 10.04 9.56 5.84
N ASN A 41 8.90 8.88 5.91
CA ASN A 41 8.70 7.58 5.28
C ASN A 41 7.72 7.75 4.14
N ARG A 42 8.00 7.16 3.00
CA ARG A 42 7.15 7.27 1.83
C ARG A 42 6.94 5.92 1.17
N VAL A 43 5.68 5.59 0.92
CA VAL A 43 5.28 4.45 0.10
C VAL A 43 4.51 5.02 -1.08
N ASP A 44 4.87 4.65 -2.28
CA ASP A 44 4.25 5.21 -3.48
C ASP A 44 4.16 4.14 -4.57
N LEU A 45 3.27 4.40 -5.54
CA LEU A 45 3.17 3.55 -6.72
C LEU A 45 4.33 3.84 -7.67
N CYS A 46 4.85 2.81 -8.29
CA CYS A 46 5.79 3.00 -9.39
C CYS A 46 5.06 3.67 -10.55
N SER A 47 5.78 4.50 -11.32
CA SER A 47 5.18 5.33 -12.36
C SER A 47 4.31 4.56 -13.35
N LYS A 48 4.65 3.32 -13.61
CA LYS A 48 3.89 2.43 -14.49
C LYS A 48 2.44 2.23 -14.03
N TYR A 49 2.19 2.40 -12.73
CA TYR A 49 0.88 2.11 -12.13
C TYR A 49 0.17 3.36 -11.60
N GLU A 50 0.80 4.52 -11.68
CA GLU A 50 0.25 5.75 -11.09
C GLU A 50 -1.11 6.17 -11.64
N ASP A 51 -1.31 6.00 -12.94
CA ASP A 51 -2.53 6.48 -13.60
C ASP A 51 -3.59 5.41 -13.79
N LYS A 52 -3.48 4.30 -13.06
CA LYS A 52 -4.39 3.18 -13.21
C LYS A 52 -5.60 3.22 -12.27
N GLY A 53 -5.62 4.18 -11.34
CA GLY A 53 -6.72 4.29 -10.39
C GLY A 53 -6.68 3.25 -9.29
N TYR A 54 -5.52 2.67 -9.01
CA TYR A 54 -5.39 1.62 -7.99
C TYR A 54 -5.33 2.16 -6.57
N ALA A 55 -4.75 3.35 -6.40
CA ALA A 55 -4.58 3.93 -5.07
C ALA A 55 -4.42 5.44 -5.14
N THR A 56 -4.67 6.10 -4.02
CA THR A 56 -4.43 7.53 -3.85
C THR A 56 -3.43 7.75 -2.73
N ARG A 57 -2.70 8.84 -2.80
CA ARG A 57 -1.69 9.20 -1.80
C ARG A 57 -2.34 9.91 -0.62
N ARG A 58 -1.87 9.58 0.57
CA ARG A 58 -2.25 10.26 1.82
C ARG A 58 -1.01 10.55 2.63
N THR A 59 -1.10 11.59 3.45
CA THR A 59 0.00 12.00 4.33
C THR A 59 -0.48 11.98 5.77
N ARG A 60 0.33 11.39 6.64
CA ARG A 60 0.10 11.40 8.09
C ARG A 60 1.26 12.11 8.75
N ILE A 61 0.95 13.04 9.65
CA ILE A 61 1.94 13.75 10.42
C ILE A 61 1.72 13.42 11.88
N ASN A 62 2.73 12.86 12.52
CA ASN A 62 2.73 12.58 13.96
C ASN A 62 3.63 13.58 14.64
N ILE A 63 3.09 14.27 15.63
CA ILE A 63 3.83 15.24 16.41
C ILE A 63 3.82 14.75 17.87
N ASN A 64 4.89 14.09 18.29
CA ASN A 64 5.12 13.75 19.67
C ASN A 64 6.37 14.48 20.12
N ASN A 65 7.46 13.75 20.39
CA ASN A 65 8.76 14.36 20.68
C ASN A 65 9.45 14.77 19.41
N LYS A 66 9.08 14.18 18.28
CA LYS A 66 9.63 14.47 16.97
C LYS A 66 8.51 14.54 15.97
N ILE A 67 8.71 15.37 14.94
CA ILE A 67 7.78 15.41 13.81
C ILE A 67 8.15 14.29 12.86
N CYS A 68 7.23 13.35 12.68
CA CYS A 68 7.39 12.25 11.73
C CYS A 68 6.33 12.38 10.64
N VAL A 69 6.76 12.32 9.39
CA VAL A 69 5.86 12.42 8.24
C VAL A 69 5.84 11.08 7.51
N ALA A 70 4.66 10.58 7.26
CA ALA A 70 4.48 9.34 6.53
C ALA A 70 3.58 9.59 5.33
N HIS A 71 4.06 9.23 4.15
CA HIS A 71 3.26 9.24 2.93
C HIS A 71 2.89 7.79 2.63
N TYR A 72 1.61 7.52 2.52
CA TYR A 72 1.13 6.15 2.33
C TYR A 72 0.01 6.14 1.29
N LEU A 73 -0.40 4.94 0.90
CA LEU A 73 -1.41 4.76 -0.13
C LEU A 73 -2.72 4.27 0.48
N ILE A 74 -3.81 4.83 -0.02
CA ILE A 74 -5.16 4.33 0.22
C ILE A 74 -5.59 3.65 -1.07
N TRP A 75 -5.87 2.36 -0.99
CA TRP A 75 -6.19 1.56 -2.15
C TRP A 75 -7.68 1.66 -2.50
N THR A 76 -7.99 1.60 -3.78
CA THR A 76 -9.36 1.59 -4.28
C THR A 76 -9.84 0.16 -4.43
N GLU A 77 -11.12 -0.02 -4.71
CA GLU A 77 -11.67 -1.35 -5.03
C GLU A 77 -10.93 -1.96 -6.21
N LYS A 78 -10.64 -1.14 -7.22
CA LYS A 78 -9.86 -1.57 -8.38
C LYS A 78 -8.46 -2.02 -7.99
N GLY A 79 -7.82 -1.26 -7.10
CA GLY A 79 -6.49 -1.61 -6.60
C GLY A 79 -6.49 -2.90 -5.80
N LYS A 80 -7.49 -3.08 -4.95
CA LYS A 80 -7.65 -4.32 -4.17
C LYS A 80 -7.80 -5.54 -5.09
N GLY A 81 -8.62 -5.41 -6.13
CA GLY A 81 -8.80 -6.48 -7.12
C GLY A 81 -7.52 -6.81 -7.86
N PHE A 82 -6.75 -5.79 -8.19
CA PHE A 82 -5.45 -5.95 -8.83
C PHE A 82 -4.48 -6.73 -7.93
N ILE A 83 -4.39 -6.36 -6.65
CA ILE A 83 -3.56 -7.06 -5.67
C ILE A 83 -4.01 -8.51 -5.52
N HIS A 84 -5.31 -8.73 -5.41
CA HIS A 84 -5.87 -10.09 -5.29
C HIS A 84 -5.44 -10.96 -6.47
N GLY A 85 -5.55 -10.44 -7.69
CA GLY A 85 -5.14 -11.16 -8.88
C GLY A 85 -3.66 -11.52 -8.87
N LEU A 86 -2.81 -10.62 -8.38
CA LEU A 86 -1.38 -10.88 -8.27
C LEU A 86 -1.08 -11.97 -7.24
N LEU A 87 -1.77 -11.95 -6.11
CA LEU A 87 -1.56 -12.94 -5.06
C LEU A 87 -2.02 -14.34 -5.52
N VAL A 88 -3.15 -14.41 -6.18
CA VAL A 88 -3.64 -15.67 -6.75
C VAL A 88 -2.67 -16.19 -7.81
N GLY A 89 -2.24 -15.31 -8.72
CA GLY A 89 -1.28 -15.67 -9.77
C GLY A 89 0.07 -16.10 -9.24
N GLY A 90 0.47 -15.56 -8.09
CA GLY A 90 1.72 -15.95 -7.43
C GLY A 90 1.62 -17.17 -6.55
N GLY A 91 0.42 -17.73 -6.39
CA GLY A 91 0.20 -18.91 -5.56
C GLY A 91 0.20 -18.66 -4.06
N LEU A 92 0.13 -17.39 -3.64
CA LEU A 92 0.15 -17.03 -2.22
C LEU A 92 -1.21 -17.21 -1.55
N ILE A 93 -2.28 -17.08 -2.31
CA ILE A 93 -3.65 -17.31 -1.83
C ILE A 93 -4.43 -18.04 -2.92
N LYS A 94 -5.56 -18.56 -2.52
CA LYS A 94 -6.45 -19.28 -3.47
C LYS A 94 -7.59 -18.41 -3.96
#